data_911398b0eaa271c4b353d2bcb705ed89
#
_entry.id   911398b0eaa271c4b353d2bcb705ed89
#
_cell.length_a   1.000
_cell.length_b   1.000
_cell.length_c   1.000
_cell.angle_alpha   90.00
_cell.angle_beta   90.00
_cell.angle_gamma   90.00
#
_symmetry.space_group_name_H-M   'P 1'
#
loop_
_entity.id
_entity.type
_entity.pdbx_description
1 polymer ?
#
loop_
_entity_poly.entity_id
_entity_poly.type
_entity_poly.pdbx_seq_one_letter_code
_entity_poly.pdbx_strand_id
1 'polypeptide(L)'
;MTRRGHKFVRYADDFSIYCKSENQAKATRVVIEKFLKNKLKLTINQEKSGIRKPVNFSILGFSFVPTYEKGSKNKYQLVVSEKAWKKLKERLKSITRKTTPATMDERFVKIKEVQRGWLNYFQGTSIMGKLRDIDGWLRNRLRYCIWHNWKKP
;
A
#
# COMPACT_ATOMS: atom_id res chain seq x y z
N MET A 1 -3.24 9.18 -25.19
CA MET A 1 -3.61 9.68 -23.85
C MET A 1 -2.81 10.91 -23.45
N THR A 2 -1.51 10.92 -23.57
CA THR A 2 -0.63 12.08 -23.28
C THR A 2 -1.01 13.33 -24.09
N ARG A 3 -1.36 13.21 -25.35
CA ARG A 3 -1.82 14.33 -26.19
C ARG A 3 -3.11 15.03 -25.69
N ARG A 4 -3.91 14.38 -24.84
CA ARG A 4 -5.15 14.95 -24.24
C ARG A 4 -4.94 15.44 -22.80
N GLY A 5 -3.69 15.52 -22.31
CA GLY A 5 -3.35 16.03 -20.98
C GLY A 5 -3.78 15.13 -19.82
N HIS A 6 -4.13 13.87 -20.06
CA HIS A 6 -4.45 12.94 -18.97
C HIS A 6 -3.18 12.43 -18.30
N LYS A 7 -3.15 12.48 -16.99
CA LYS A 7 -2.14 11.78 -16.19
C LYS A 7 -2.58 10.34 -15.99
N PHE A 8 -1.68 9.39 -16.20
CA PHE A 8 -1.95 7.98 -16.00
C PHE A 8 -0.76 7.26 -15.38
N VAL A 9 -1.03 6.21 -14.68
CA VAL A 9 -0.04 5.27 -14.14
C VAL A 9 -0.42 3.88 -14.62
N ARG A 10 0.57 3.13 -15.10
CA ARG A 10 0.41 1.74 -15.52
C ARG A 10 1.43 0.87 -14.82
N TYR A 11 0.98 -0.28 -14.34
CA TYR A 11 1.82 -1.32 -13.78
C TYR A 11 1.31 -2.67 -14.29
N ALA A 12 2.07 -3.32 -15.15
CA ALA A 12 1.67 -4.54 -15.87
C ALA A 12 0.29 -4.37 -16.54
N ASP A 13 -0.71 -5.13 -16.11
CA ASP A 13 -2.08 -5.10 -16.63
C ASP A 13 -2.96 -4.04 -15.94
N ASP A 14 -2.55 -3.58 -14.77
CA ASP A 14 -3.25 -2.55 -14.02
C ASP A 14 -2.90 -1.15 -14.55
N PHE A 15 -3.90 -0.33 -14.82
CA PHE A 15 -3.68 1.08 -15.14
C PHE A 15 -4.72 1.98 -14.48
N SER A 16 -4.31 3.19 -14.17
CA SER A 16 -5.14 4.21 -13.53
C SER A 16 -5.00 5.53 -14.26
N ILE A 17 -6.12 6.18 -14.53
CA ILE A 17 -6.18 7.46 -15.22
C ILE A 17 -6.79 8.48 -14.28
N TYR A 18 -6.09 9.60 -14.14
CA TYR A 18 -6.49 10.68 -13.24
C TYR A 18 -7.20 11.77 -14.04
N CYS A 19 -8.45 12.03 -13.68
CA CYS A 19 -9.30 13.04 -14.31
C CYS A 19 -9.60 14.17 -13.33
N LYS A 20 -9.85 15.38 -13.86
CA LYS A 20 -10.16 16.56 -13.03
C LYS A 20 -11.61 16.55 -12.52
N SER A 21 -12.52 15.91 -13.24
CA SER A 21 -13.94 15.81 -12.88
C SER A 21 -14.51 14.43 -13.12
N GLU A 22 -15.64 14.11 -12.46
CA GLU A 22 -16.33 12.86 -12.64
C GLU A 22 -16.87 12.67 -14.06
N ASN A 23 -17.42 13.74 -14.66
CA ASN A 23 -17.93 13.69 -16.03
C ASN A 23 -16.80 13.38 -17.03
N GLN A 24 -15.62 13.98 -16.84
CA GLN A 24 -14.44 13.65 -17.64
C GLN A 24 -14.02 12.19 -17.44
N ALA A 25 -14.10 11.66 -16.21
CA ALA A 25 -13.78 10.27 -15.95
C ALA A 25 -14.75 9.31 -16.65
N LYS A 26 -16.06 9.60 -16.62
CA LYS A 26 -17.09 8.83 -17.34
C LYS A 26 -16.86 8.82 -18.84
N ALA A 27 -16.63 9.98 -19.44
CA ALA A 27 -16.33 10.09 -20.87
C ALA A 27 -15.05 9.34 -21.25
N THR A 28 -13.98 9.49 -20.46
CA THR A 28 -12.70 8.82 -20.68
C THR A 28 -12.85 7.30 -20.58
N ARG A 29 -13.61 6.79 -19.64
CA ARG A 29 -13.90 5.36 -19.47
C ARG A 29 -14.52 4.78 -20.73
N VAL A 30 -15.58 5.38 -21.26
CA VAL A 30 -16.27 4.90 -22.48
C VAL A 30 -15.31 4.82 -23.67
N VAL A 31 -14.47 5.85 -23.87
CA VAL A 31 -13.49 5.88 -24.95
C VAL A 31 -12.47 4.76 -24.83
N ILE A 32 -11.99 4.53 -23.60
CA ILE A 32 -10.97 3.50 -23.33
C ILE A 32 -11.56 2.10 -23.49
N GLU A 33 -12.75 1.84 -22.94
CA GLU A 33 -13.42 0.56 -23.08
C GLU A 33 -13.64 0.19 -24.55
N LYS A 34 -14.11 1.16 -25.36
CA LYS A 34 -14.24 0.98 -26.82
C LYS A 34 -12.90 0.69 -27.49
N PHE A 35 -11.84 1.41 -27.12
CA PHE A 35 -10.50 1.20 -27.68
C PHE A 35 -9.95 -0.19 -27.35
N LEU A 36 -10.03 -0.60 -26.07
CA LEU A 36 -9.54 -1.90 -25.63
C LEU A 36 -10.29 -3.04 -26.31
N LYS A 37 -11.62 -2.94 -26.38
CA LYS A 37 -12.46 -3.96 -27.03
C LYS A 37 -12.24 -4.02 -28.55
N ASN A 38 -12.29 -2.87 -29.22
CA ASN A 38 -12.32 -2.85 -30.70
C ASN A 38 -10.92 -2.96 -31.32
N LYS A 39 -9.92 -2.27 -30.73
CA LYS A 39 -8.56 -2.24 -31.29
C LYS A 39 -7.65 -3.32 -30.74
N LEU A 40 -7.71 -3.58 -29.44
CA LEU A 40 -6.81 -4.52 -28.78
C LEU A 40 -7.46 -5.88 -28.51
N LYS A 41 -8.77 -6.03 -28.75
CA LYS A 41 -9.53 -7.27 -28.49
C LYS A 41 -9.40 -7.77 -27.05
N LEU A 42 -9.19 -6.85 -26.11
CA LEU A 42 -9.05 -7.14 -24.68
C LEU A 42 -10.39 -7.00 -23.96
N THR A 43 -10.63 -7.91 -23.02
CA THR A 43 -11.79 -7.86 -22.12
C THR A 43 -11.40 -7.14 -20.82
N ILE A 44 -12.27 -6.26 -20.34
CA ILE A 44 -12.08 -5.53 -19.09
C ILE A 44 -12.82 -6.27 -17.97
N ASN A 45 -12.12 -6.50 -16.85
CA ASN A 45 -12.76 -7.02 -15.67
C ASN A 45 -13.63 -5.92 -15.02
N GLN A 46 -14.96 -6.02 -15.17
CA GLN A 46 -15.92 -5.03 -14.70
C GLN A 46 -15.99 -4.93 -13.17
N GLU A 47 -15.72 -6.01 -12.45
CA GLU A 47 -15.73 -6.02 -10.97
C GLU A 47 -14.57 -5.22 -10.38
N LYS A 48 -13.40 -5.28 -11.03
CA LYS A 48 -12.17 -4.59 -10.58
C LYS A 48 -12.06 -3.18 -11.15
N SER A 49 -12.68 -2.92 -12.31
CA SER A 49 -12.57 -1.65 -13.02
C SER A 49 -13.72 -0.72 -12.65
N GLY A 50 -13.41 0.53 -12.32
CA GLY A 50 -14.44 1.50 -11.93
C GLY A 50 -13.90 2.92 -11.78
N ILE A 51 -14.83 3.87 -11.73
CA ILE A 51 -14.52 5.27 -11.41
C ILE A 51 -14.60 5.41 -9.90
N ARG A 52 -13.54 5.92 -9.28
CA ARG A 52 -13.44 6.05 -7.82
C ARG A 52 -12.88 7.43 -7.45
N LYS A 53 -13.33 7.96 -6.31
CA LYS A 53 -12.68 9.12 -5.70
C LYS A 53 -11.28 8.71 -5.18
N PRO A 54 -10.29 9.62 -5.15
CA PRO A 54 -8.93 9.30 -4.69
C PRO A 54 -8.89 8.62 -3.33
N VAL A 55 -9.72 9.05 -2.38
CA VAL A 55 -9.79 8.49 -1.01
C VAL A 55 -10.26 7.03 -0.97
N ASN A 56 -10.98 6.57 -1.98
CA ASN A 56 -11.48 5.20 -2.08
C ASN A 56 -10.65 4.35 -3.06
N PHE A 57 -9.45 4.82 -3.38
CA PHE A 57 -8.58 4.17 -4.34
C PHE A 57 -7.23 3.83 -3.72
N SER A 58 -6.74 2.65 -4.02
CA SER A 58 -5.39 2.23 -3.65
C SER A 58 -4.70 1.55 -4.83
N ILE A 59 -3.43 1.85 -5.03
CA ILE A 59 -2.59 1.26 -6.07
C ILE A 59 -1.21 0.93 -5.49
N LEU A 60 -0.70 -0.26 -5.76
CA LEU A 60 0.64 -0.70 -5.34
C LEU A 60 0.92 -0.53 -3.83
N GLY A 61 -0.11 -0.64 -3.00
CA GLY A 61 0.03 -0.43 -1.55
C GLY A 61 -0.05 1.03 -1.09
N PHE A 62 -0.22 1.98 -2.00
CA PHE A 62 -0.46 3.38 -1.69
C PHE A 62 -1.94 3.72 -1.72
N SER A 63 -2.35 4.68 -0.92
CA SER A 63 -3.70 5.27 -0.87
C SER A 63 -3.60 6.79 -0.78
N PHE A 64 -4.72 7.46 -0.94
CA PHE A 64 -4.80 8.91 -0.90
C PHE A 64 -5.71 9.35 0.23
N VAL A 65 -5.29 10.33 1.01
CA VAL A 65 -6.12 11.00 2.03
C VAL A 65 -6.17 12.50 1.76
N PRO A 66 -7.22 13.20 2.15
CA PRO A 66 -7.28 14.65 2.03
C PRO A 66 -6.12 15.29 2.79
N THR A 67 -5.56 16.36 2.26
CA THR A 67 -4.52 17.14 2.94
C THR A 67 -5.19 18.14 3.86
N TYR A 68 -4.84 18.11 5.15
CA TYR A 68 -5.37 19.02 6.17
C TYR A 68 -4.45 20.21 6.48
N GLU A 69 -3.29 20.30 5.83
CA GLU A 69 -2.37 21.42 6.01
C GLU A 69 -2.92 22.70 5.38
N LYS A 70 -3.10 23.73 6.20
CA LYS A 70 -3.48 25.08 5.73
C LYS A 70 -2.42 25.59 4.74
N GLY A 71 -2.85 26.07 3.58
CA GLY A 71 -1.96 26.60 2.54
C GLY A 71 -1.35 25.55 1.61
N SER A 72 -1.60 24.25 1.80
CA SER A 72 -1.15 23.23 0.86
C SER A 72 -1.86 23.35 -0.49
N LYS A 73 -1.08 23.39 -1.58
CA LYS A 73 -1.61 23.36 -2.96
C LYS A 73 -2.20 22.00 -3.34
N ASN A 74 -1.86 20.95 -2.62
CA ASN A 74 -2.28 19.58 -2.90
C ASN A 74 -3.54 19.25 -2.10
N LYS A 75 -4.61 18.85 -2.80
CA LYS A 75 -5.87 18.40 -2.17
C LYS A 75 -5.74 17.03 -1.50
N TYR A 76 -4.78 16.23 -1.89
CA TYR A 76 -4.56 14.87 -1.39
C TYR A 76 -3.08 14.63 -1.13
N GLN A 77 -2.80 13.87 -0.07
CA GLN A 77 -1.47 13.36 0.24
C GLN A 77 -1.43 11.84 0.05
N LEU A 78 -0.26 11.34 -0.33
CA LEU A 78 0.00 9.92 -0.51
C LEU A 78 0.29 9.29 0.84
N VAL A 79 -0.40 8.20 1.15
CA VAL A 79 -0.21 7.42 2.37
C VAL A 79 -0.11 5.93 2.03
N VAL A 80 0.39 5.15 2.98
CA VAL A 80 0.38 3.69 2.86
C VAL A 80 -1.02 3.15 3.11
N SER A 81 -1.48 2.24 2.26
CA SER A 81 -2.79 1.61 2.39
C SER A 81 -2.89 0.72 3.64
N GLU A 82 -4.07 0.61 4.23
CA GLU A 82 -4.31 -0.27 5.38
C GLU A 82 -3.95 -1.74 5.08
N LYS A 83 -4.17 -2.19 3.85
CA LYS A 83 -3.77 -3.54 3.42
C LYS A 83 -2.26 -3.74 3.49
N ALA A 84 -1.46 -2.73 3.12
CA ALA A 84 0.00 -2.82 3.19
C ALA A 84 0.49 -2.84 4.64
N TRP A 85 -0.11 -2.04 5.52
CA TRP A 85 0.16 -2.07 6.96
C TRP A 85 -0.19 -3.43 7.58
N LYS A 86 -1.35 -3.99 7.23
CA LYS A 86 -1.77 -5.30 7.71
C LYS A 86 -0.78 -6.39 7.27
N LYS A 87 -0.35 -6.40 6.00
CA LYS A 87 0.66 -7.35 5.50
C LYS A 87 1.99 -7.23 6.25
N LEU A 88 2.48 -6.01 6.50
CA LEU A 88 3.68 -5.80 7.32
C LEU A 88 3.52 -6.41 8.70
N LYS A 89 2.42 -6.08 9.39
CA LYS A 89 2.13 -6.58 10.74
C LYS A 89 2.01 -8.11 10.77
N GLU A 90 1.36 -8.71 9.79
CA GLU A 90 1.25 -10.17 9.64
C GLU A 90 2.64 -10.81 9.43
N ARG A 91 3.49 -10.23 8.58
CA ARG A 91 4.85 -10.72 8.37
C ARG A 91 5.70 -10.64 9.63
N LEU A 92 5.68 -9.51 10.33
CA LEU A 92 6.37 -9.36 11.61
C LEU A 92 5.81 -10.31 12.68
N LYS A 93 4.48 -10.53 12.69
CA LYS A 93 3.82 -11.49 13.58
C LYS A 93 4.30 -12.92 13.33
N SER A 94 4.48 -13.32 12.07
CA SER A 94 4.98 -14.67 11.74
C SER A 94 6.41 -14.89 12.22
N ILE A 95 7.30 -13.91 12.07
CA ILE A 95 8.69 -13.97 12.54
C ILE A 95 8.76 -14.02 14.07
N THR A 96 7.88 -13.29 14.76
CA THR A 96 7.83 -13.21 16.23
C THR A 96 6.85 -14.19 16.86
N ARG A 97 6.56 -15.29 16.21
CA ARG A 97 5.73 -16.36 16.74
C ARG A 97 6.56 -17.17 17.76
N LYS A 98 6.07 -17.36 18.98
CA LYS A 98 6.77 -18.12 20.04
C LYS A 98 7.12 -19.55 19.66
N THR A 99 6.27 -20.17 18.83
CA THR A 99 6.42 -21.56 18.36
C THR A 99 7.36 -21.72 17.17
N THR A 100 7.85 -20.62 16.59
CA THR A 100 8.78 -20.72 15.44
C THR A 100 10.17 -21.12 15.97
N PRO A 101 10.75 -22.23 15.50
CA PRO A 101 12.10 -22.66 15.90
C PRO A 101 13.13 -21.73 15.25
N ALA A 102 13.48 -20.64 15.93
CA ALA A 102 14.47 -19.68 15.49
C ALA A 102 15.11 -19.01 16.71
N THR A 103 16.42 -18.77 16.65
CA THR A 103 17.16 -18.01 17.64
C THR A 103 16.70 -16.54 17.64
N MET A 104 17.03 -15.80 18.69
CA MET A 104 16.70 -14.36 18.74
C MET A 104 17.46 -13.58 17.69
N ASP A 105 18.71 -13.94 17.41
CA ASP A 105 19.54 -13.28 16.39
C ASP A 105 18.97 -13.47 14.99
N GLU A 106 18.56 -14.70 14.64
CA GLU A 106 17.87 -14.96 13.37
C GLU A 106 16.57 -14.16 13.24
N ARG A 107 15.81 -13.99 14.33
CA ARG A 107 14.60 -13.17 14.34
C ARG A 107 14.92 -11.70 14.10
N PHE A 108 15.96 -11.16 14.75
CA PHE A 108 16.38 -9.77 14.54
C PHE A 108 16.83 -9.51 13.10
N VAL A 109 17.63 -10.42 12.53
CA VAL A 109 18.05 -10.32 11.12
C VAL A 109 16.83 -10.27 10.20
N LYS A 110 15.91 -11.22 10.32
CA LYS A 110 14.68 -11.28 9.49
C LYS A 110 13.78 -10.06 9.66
N ILE A 111 13.61 -9.57 10.89
CA ILE A 111 12.84 -8.35 11.18
C ILE A 111 13.49 -7.15 10.46
N LYS A 112 14.81 -6.99 10.58
CA LYS A 112 15.57 -5.91 9.97
C LYS A 112 15.45 -5.91 8.44
N GLU A 113 15.54 -7.07 7.82
CA GLU A 113 15.35 -7.24 6.37
C GLU A 113 13.95 -6.80 5.92
N VAL A 114 12.91 -7.31 6.60
CA VAL A 114 11.51 -6.98 6.28
C VAL A 114 11.24 -5.49 6.47
N GLN A 115 11.70 -4.90 7.57
CA GLN A 115 11.52 -3.48 7.85
C GLN A 115 12.27 -2.61 6.84
N ARG A 116 13.53 -2.93 6.53
CA ARG A 116 14.34 -2.17 5.56
C ARG A 116 13.69 -2.19 4.18
N GLY A 117 13.30 -3.36 3.67
CA GLY A 117 12.65 -3.47 2.36
C GLY A 117 11.34 -2.68 2.32
N TRP A 118 10.53 -2.77 3.38
CA TRP A 118 9.26 -2.07 3.47
C TRP A 118 9.44 -0.55 3.57
N LEU A 119 10.37 -0.07 4.41
CA LEU A 119 10.66 1.35 4.57
C LEU A 119 11.21 1.97 3.29
N ASN A 120 12.12 1.29 2.60
CA ASN A 120 12.65 1.75 1.32
C ASN A 120 11.56 1.90 0.26
N TYR A 121 10.57 1.00 0.26
CA TYR A 121 9.46 1.07 -0.70
C TYR A 121 8.50 2.23 -0.40
N PHE A 122 8.23 2.53 0.87
CA PHE A 122 7.26 3.53 1.31
C PHE A 122 7.87 4.84 1.83
N GLN A 123 9.17 5.07 1.65
CA GLN A 123 9.89 6.23 2.21
C GLN A 123 9.32 7.61 1.83
N GLY A 124 8.62 7.71 0.68
CA GLY A 124 8.01 8.95 0.22
C GLY A 124 6.65 9.28 0.85
N THR A 125 6.20 8.54 1.88
CA THR A 125 4.88 8.71 2.50
C THR A 125 4.98 9.11 3.96
N SER A 126 3.91 9.70 4.50
CA SER A 126 3.80 10.04 5.93
C SER A 126 3.49 8.79 6.75
N ILE A 127 4.53 8.15 7.30
CA ILE A 127 4.45 6.84 7.98
C ILE A 127 4.82 6.86 9.46
N MET A 128 5.41 7.97 9.97
CA MET A 128 6.05 8.00 11.29
C MET A 128 5.12 7.65 12.46
N GLY A 129 3.86 8.13 12.44
CA GLY A 129 2.91 7.84 13.53
C GLY A 129 2.63 6.35 13.66
N LYS A 130 2.20 5.71 12.58
CA LYS A 130 1.92 4.26 12.58
C LYS A 130 3.15 3.39 12.79
N LEU A 131 4.35 3.84 12.41
CA LEU A 131 5.59 3.12 12.68
C LEU A 131 5.89 3.05 14.18
N ARG A 132 5.64 4.13 14.93
CA ARG A 132 5.79 4.12 16.40
C ARG A 132 4.87 3.09 17.07
N ASP A 133 3.63 2.98 16.60
CA ASP A 133 2.66 2.00 17.12
C ASP A 133 3.12 0.57 16.83
N ILE A 134 3.61 0.32 15.60
CA ILE A 134 4.14 -1.00 15.21
C ILE A 134 5.41 -1.32 16.00
N ASP A 135 6.29 -0.36 16.22
CA ASP A 135 7.52 -0.55 16.98
C ASP A 135 7.21 -0.91 18.45
N GLY A 136 6.31 -0.19 19.10
CA GLY A 136 5.84 -0.51 20.44
C GLY A 136 5.23 -1.92 20.53
N TRP A 137 4.37 -2.26 19.58
CA TRP A 137 3.77 -3.58 19.47
C TRP A 137 4.84 -4.67 19.25
N LEU A 138 5.81 -4.44 18.36
CA LEU A 138 6.89 -5.38 18.06
C LEU A 138 7.79 -5.65 19.25
N ARG A 139 8.18 -4.60 20.00
CA ARG A 139 8.96 -4.71 21.24
C ARG A 139 8.27 -5.61 22.27
N ASN A 140 6.96 -5.45 22.45
CA ASN A 140 6.20 -6.30 23.36
C ASN A 140 6.20 -7.78 22.92
N ARG A 141 6.10 -8.02 21.63
CA ARG A 141 6.18 -9.39 21.09
C ARG A 141 7.55 -10.03 21.26
N LEU A 142 8.61 -9.26 21.06
CA LEU A 142 9.99 -9.74 21.27
C LEU A 142 10.26 -10.05 22.74
N ARG A 143 9.84 -9.18 23.66
CA ARG A 143 9.91 -9.44 25.11
C ARG A 143 9.20 -10.73 25.49
N TYR A 144 8.02 -10.97 24.89
CA TYR A 144 7.29 -12.21 25.14
C TYR A 144 8.01 -13.45 24.59
N CYS A 145 8.68 -13.36 23.44
CA CYS A 145 9.51 -14.45 22.91
C CYS A 145 10.69 -14.76 23.85
N ILE A 146 11.39 -13.75 24.35
CA ILE A 146 12.50 -13.88 25.29
C ILE A 146 12.01 -14.56 26.57
N TRP A 147 10.95 -14.02 27.17
CA TRP A 147 10.38 -14.57 28.39
C TRP A 147 9.90 -16.00 28.27
N HIS A 148 9.30 -16.35 27.13
CA HIS A 148 8.87 -17.73 26.83
C HIS A 148 10.06 -18.69 26.73
N ASN A 149 11.19 -18.24 26.16
CA ASN A 149 12.40 -19.07 26.05
C ASN A 149 13.06 -19.29 27.41
N TRP A 150 13.03 -18.30 28.33
CA TRP A 150 13.57 -18.45 29.68
C TRP A 150 12.77 -19.42 30.57
N LYS A 151 11.49 -19.60 30.27
CA LYS A 151 10.62 -20.52 31.03
C LYS A 151 10.67 -21.98 30.54
N LYS A 152 11.44 -22.28 29.50
CA LYS A 152 11.71 -23.66 29.12
C LYS A 152 12.91 -24.13 29.92
N PRO A 153 12.77 -25.25 30.73
CA PRO A 153 13.89 -25.87 31.38
C PRO A 153 14.87 -26.43 30.34
#